data_4fb7ff967e0f77f6185ffc3441926f8f
#
_entry.id   4fb7ff967e0f77f6185ffc3441926f8f
#
_cell.length_a   1.000
_cell.length_b   1.000
_cell.length_c   1.000
_cell.angle_alpha   90.00
_cell.angle_beta   90.00
_cell.angle_gamma   90.00
#
_symmetry.space_group_name_H-M   'P 1'
#
loop_
_entity.id
_entity.type
_entity.pdbx_description
1 polymer ?
#
loop_
_entity_poly.entity_id
_entity_poly.type
_entity_poly.pdbx_seq_one_letter_code
_entity_poly.pdbx_strand_id
1 'polypeptide(L)'
;MPIQSAHDLLNRSLIYYQGRPVGTAAACDERVSAANYNECFIRDFVPSALVFLMTGRHDIVRNFLETVMHLSGHQHVMKGHRRSMGLMPASFHVVREDGEEKVVTDFGDRAIGRVTPVDSAMWWMILLRAYVVTTGDQAFAEREDVQGYIANILDLYLRERFESSPTPAFFPAAKSGDCRRSRP
;
A
#
# COMPACT_ATOMS: atom_id res chain seq x y z
N MET A 1 -6.75 16.94 -26.87
CA MET A 1 -6.51 15.52 -27.14
C MET A 1 -5.66 14.81 -26.06
N PRO A 2 -4.44 15.24 -25.65
CA PRO A 2 -3.63 14.45 -24.70
C PRO A 2 -4.21 14.33 -23.29
N ILE A 3 -4.92 15.33 -22.77
CA ILE A 3 -5.51 15.31 -21.42
C ILE A 3 -6.65 14.28 -21.33
N GLN A 4 -7.56 14.26 -22.32
CA GLN A 4 -8.64 13.27 -22.35
C GLN A 4 -8.10 11.83 -22.39
N SER A 5 -7.06 11.59 -23.18
CA SER A 5 -6.39 10.30 -23.26
C SER A 5 -5.76 9.87 -21.92
N ALA A 6 -5.18 10.82 -21.16
CA ALA A 6 -4.61 10.55 -19.85
C ALA A 6 -5.70 10.21 -18.81
N HIS A 7 -6.82 10.93 -18.80
CA HIS A 7 -7.97 10.62 -17.95
C HIS A 7 -8.57 9.25 -18.27
N ASP A 8 -8.70 8.90 -19.55
CA ASP A 8 -9.21 7.59 -19.97
C ASP A 8 -8.27 6.46 -19.54
N LEU A 9 -6.97 6.68 -19.62
CA LEU A 9 -5.97 5.72 -19.16
C LEU A 9 -6.05 5.53 -17.64
N LEU A 10 -6.13 6.63 -16.89
CA LEU A 10 -6.26 6.61 -15.44
C LEU A 10 -7.54 5.87 -14.99
N ASN A 11 -8.66 6.11 -15.67
CA ASN A 11 -9.91 5.41 -15.38
C ASN A 11 -9.84 3.91 -15.70
N ARG A 12 -9.14 3.51 -16.76
CA ARG A 12 -8.93 2.10 -17.10
C ARG A 12 -8.02 1.35 -16.13
N SER A 13 -7.15 2.07 -15.43
CA SER A 13 -6.26 1.47 -14.44
C SER A 13 -6.91 1.23 -13.07
N LEU A 14 -8.18 1.64 -12.88
CA LEU A 14 -8.88 1.46 -11.61
C LEU A 14 -8.99 -0.02 -11.21
N ILE A 15 -8.61 -0.30 -9.97
CA ILE A 15 -8.82 -1.58 -9.30
C ILE A 15 -10.10 -1.48 -8.49
N TYR A 16 -10.94 -2.51 -8.60
CA TYR A 16 -12.19 -2.60 -7.86
C TYR A 16 -12.12 -3.71 -6.82
N TYR A 17 -12.69 -3.44 -5.66
CA TYR A 17 -12.91 -4.41 -4.59
C TYR A 17 -14.32 -4.25 -4.05
N GLN A 18 -15.10 -5.32 -4.05
CA GLN A 18 -16.52 -5.32 -3.67
C GLN A 18 -17.33 -4.21 -4.38
N GLY A 19 -17.07 -4.06 -5.69
CA GLY A 19 -17.74 -3.05 -6.52
C GLY A 19 -17.31 -1.60 -6.30
N ARG A 20 -16.36 -1.33 -5.40
CA ARG A 20 -15.85 0.02 -5.10
C ARG A 20 -14.45 0.20 -5.71
N PRO A 21 -14.15 1.34 -6.36
CA PRO A 21 -12.81 1.63 -6.83
C PRO A 21 -11.91 1.91 -5.63
N VAL A 22 -10.78 1.19 -5.51
CA VAL A 22 -9.89 1.22 -4.34
C VAL A 22 -8.45 1.58 -4.65
N GLY A 23 -8.13 1.94 -5.88
CA GLY A 23 -6.78 2.32 -6.29
C GLY A 23 -6.59 2.17 -7.79
N THR A 24 -5.36 2.30 -8.25
CA THR A 24 -4.98 2.09 -9.66
C THR A 24 -3.86 1.07 -9.79
N ALA A 25 -3.92 0.24 -10.82
CA ALA A 25 -2.81 -0.62 -11.19
C ALA A 25 -1.62 0.22 -11.68
N ALA A 26 -0.41 -0.22 -11.38
CA ALA A 26 0.82 0.46 -11.80
C ALA A 26 1.00 0.43 -13.32
N ALA A 27 0.53 -0.62 -13.99
CA ALA A 27 0.40 -0.67 -15.43
C ALA A 27 -0.87 -1.45 -15.82
N CYS A 28 -1.55 -0.95 -16.85
CA CYS A 28 -2.73 -1.58 -17.43
C CYS A 28 -2.50 -2.10 -18.87
N ASP A 29 -1.24 -2.26 -19.27
CA ASP A 29 -0.89 -2.84 -20.58
C ASP A 29 -0.63 -4.34 -20.42
N GLU A 30 -1.55 -5.16 -20.90
CA GLU A 30 -1.46 -6.63 -20.87
C GLU A 30 -0.23 -7.18 -21.62
N ARG A 31 0.40 -6.38 -22.48
CA ARG A 31 1.61 -6.75 -23.20
C ARG A 31 2.88 -6.64 -22.34
N VAL A 32 2.79 -5.96 -21.20
CA VAL A 32 3.89 -5.83 -20.26
C VAL A 32 3.79 -6.92 -19.21
N SER A 33 4.50 -8.01 -19.42
CA SER A 33 4.61 -9.12 -18.46
C SER A 33 5.58 -8.78 -17.33
N ALA A 34 5.26 -7.77 -16.53
CA ALA A 34 5.99 -7.55 -15.29
C ALA A 34 5.18 -8.14 -14.13
N ALA A 35 5.84 -8.91 -13.30
CA ALA A 35 5.22 -9.83 -12.34
C ALA A 35 4.28 -9.19 -11.29
N ASN A 36 4.26 -7.87 -11.17
CA ASN A 36 3.48 -7.16 -10.14
C ASN A 36 2.90 -5.81 -10.61
N TYR A 37 2.91 -5.49 -11.91
CA TYR A 37 2.38 -4.22 -12.40
C TYR A 37 0.85 -4.14 -12.42
N ASN A 38 0.16 -5.24 -12.22
CA ASN A 38 -1.28 -5.28 -12.00
C ASN A 38 -1.69 -4.92 -10.55
N GLU A 39 -0.73 -4.58 -9.69
CA GLU A 39 -0.95 -4.20 -8.30
C GLU A 39 -1.08 -2.68 -8.13
N CYS A 40 -1.80 -2.29 -7.09
CA CYS A 40 -1.78 -0.92 -6.59
C CYS A 40 -0.63 -0.75 -5.63
N PHE A 41 0.40 -0.01 -6.01
CA PHE A 41 1.46 0.41 -5.11
C PHE A 41 1.01 1.64 -4.32
N ILE A 42 1.09 1.58 -3.00
CA ILE A 42 0.52 2.62 -2.12
C ILE A 42 1.17 3.97 -2.37
N ARG A 43 2.48 4.02 -2.44
CA ARG A 43 3.21 5.25 -2.74
C ARG A 43 2.88 5.79 -4.13
N ASP A 44 2.87 4.90 -5.13
CA ASP A 44 2.73 5.30 -6.55
C ASP A 44 1.29 5.71 -6.90
N PHE A 45 0.32 5.28 -6.09
CA PHE A 45 -1.06 5.74 -6.23
C PHE A 45 -1.25 7.22 -5.83
N VAL A 46 -0.40 7.78 -4.97
CA VAL A 46 -0.60 9.15 -4.43
C VAL A 46 -0.72 10.22 -5.52
N PRO A 47 0.14 10.29 -6.54
CA PRO A 47 -0.05 11.22 -7.65
C PRO A 47 -1.40 11.06 -8.36
N SER A 48 -1.84 9.83 -8.61
CA SER A 48 -3.14 9.53 -9.21
C SER A 48 -4.29 9.97 -8.30
N ALA A 49 -4.16 9.74 -7.00
CA ALA A 49 -5.12 10.16 -5.99
C ALA A 49 -5.29 11.69 -5.95
N LEU A 50 -4.20 12.44 -6.06
CA LEU A 50 -4.27 13.90 -6.14
C LEU A 50 -5.04 14.37 -7.38
N VAL A 51 -4.86 13.72 -8.53
CA VAL A 51 -5.67 14.01 -9.72
C VAL A 51 -7.14 13.69 -9.48
N PHE A 52 -7.47 12.58 -8.82
CA PHE A 52 -8.85 12.25 -8.46
C PHE A 52 -9.45 13.29 -7.51
N LEU A 53 -8.71 13.77 -6.52
CA LEU A 53 -9.18 14.86 -5.64
C LEU A 53 -9.46 16.14 -6.43
N MET A 54 -8.56 16.53 -7.32
CA MET A 54 -8.73 17.74 -8.17
C MET A 54 -9.90 17.64 -9.15
N THR A 55 -10.28 16.43 -9.55
CA THR A 55 -11.35 16.18 -10.52
C THR A 55 -12.68 15.77 -9.86
N GLY A 56 -12.78 15.84 -8.52
CA GLY A 56 -14.00 15.57 -7.77
C GLY A 56 -14.32 14.08 -7.54
N ARG A 57 -13.39 13.18 -7.90
CA ARG A 57 -13.52 11.74 -7.65
C ARG A 57 -13.00 11.39 -6.24
N HIS A 58 -13.55 12.04 -5.24
CA HIS A 58 -13.16 11.87 -3.84
C HIS A 58 -13.48 10.48 -3.30
N ASP A 59 -14.49 9.81 -3.86
CA ASP A 59 -14.90 8.44 -3.57
C ASP A 59 -13.75 7.45 -3.70
N ILE A 60 -12.96 7.55 -4.78
CA ILE A 60 -11.82 6.66 -5.03
C ILE A 60 -10.77 6.79 -3.92
N VAL A 61 -10.45 8.03 -3.56
CA VAL A 61 -9.42 8.30 -2.55
C VAL A 61 -9.87 7.84 -1.17
N ARG A 62 -11.13 8.11 -0.80
CA ARG A 62 -11.70 7.62 0.45
C ARG A 62 -11.69 6.10 0.54
N ASN A 63 -12.15 5.42 -0.52
CA ASN A 63 -12.17 3.96 -0.57
C ASN A 63 -10.76 3.37 -0.46
N PHE A 64 -9.77 3.98 -1.12
CA PHE A 64 -8.37 3.59 -0.98
C PHE A 64 -7.89 3.73 0.46
N LEU A 65 -8.11 4.89 1.09
CA LEU A 65 -7.67 5.15 2.47
C LEU A 65 -8.26 4.13 3.45
N GLU A 66 -9.56 3.82 3.33
CA GLU A 66 -10.22 2.82 4.14
C GLU A 66 -9.67 1.42 3.88
N THR A 67 -9.56 1.02 2.62
CA THR A 67 -9.09 -0.32 2.24
C THR A 67 -7.68 -0.56 2.76
N VAL A 68 -6.75 0.36 2.50
CA VAL A 68 -5.35 0.21 2.91
C VAL A 68 -5.20 0.19 4.43
N MET A 69 -5.97 0.97 5.16
CA MET A 69 -5.98 0.94 6.62
C MET A 69 -6.34 -0.47 7.15
N HIS A 70 -7.33 -1.14 6.54
CA HIS A 70 -7.73 -2.50 6.91
C HIS A 70 -6.72 -3.59 6.48
N LEU A 71 -5.90 -3.31 5.47
CA LEU A 71 -4.86 -4.24 5.01
C LEU A 71 -3.60 -4.21 5.85
N SER A 72 -3.43 -3.17 6.66
CA SER A 72 -2.24 -3.04 7.49
C SER A 72 -2.29 -3.97 8.70
N GLY A 73 -1.16 -4.49 8.99
CA GLY A 73 -0.63 -5.27 10.11
C GLY A 73 -1.48 -5.97 11.16
N HIS A 74 -2.80 -5.88 11.17
CA HIS A 74 -3.62 -6.45 12.26
C HIS A 74 -3.68 -7.99 12.31
N GLN A 75 -3.28 -8.69 11.25
CA GLN A 75 -3.59 -10.13 11.16
C GLN A 75 -2.49 -11.06 10.61
N HIS A 76 -1.31 -10.60 10.26
CA HIS A 76 -0.33 -11.50 9.67
C HIS A 76 0.83 -11.87 10.60
N VAL A 77 0.68 -13.00 11.27
CA VAL A 77 1.82 -13.75 11.81
C VAL A 77 2.46 -14.48 10.61
N MET A 78 3.52 -13.96 10.04
CA MET A 78 4.33 -14.71 9.08
C MET A 78 5.45 -15.42 9.80
N LYS A 79 5.45 -16.77 9.75
CA LYS A 79 6.54 -17.64 10.21
C LYS A 79 7.12 -17.26 11.58
N GLY A 80 6.25 -16.98 12.56
CA GLY A 80 6.68 -16.71 13.93
C GLY A 80 7.01 -15.25 14.25
N HIS A 81 6.89 -14.33 13.30
CA HIS A 81 7.11 -12.91 13.53
C HIS A 81 5.78 -12.14 13.51
N ARG A 82 5.50 -11.41 14.59
CA ARG A 82 4.39 -10.45 14.62
C ARG A 82 4.78 -9.24 13.77
N ARG A 83 3.99 -8.93 12.75
CA ARG A 83 4.12 -7.63 12.07
C ARG A 83 3.72 -6.53 13.03
N SER A 84 4.49 -5.47 13.09
CA SER A 84 4.16 -4.28 13.89
C SER A 84 2.83 -3.71 13.42
N MET A 85 1.97 -3.37 14.37
CA MET A 85 0.80 -2.53 14.11
C MET A 85 1.30 -1.21 13.52
N GLY A 86 0.62 -0.71 12.50
CA GLY A 86 1.06 0.49 11.77
C GLY A 86 1.96 0.22 10.55
N LEU A 87 2.45 -1.02 10.37
CA LEU A 87 3.15 -1.38 9.14
C LEU A 87 2.17 -1.51 7.98
N MET A 88 2.43 -0.79 6.91
CA MET A 88 1.63 -0.77 5.71
C MET A 88 2.27 -1.62 4.60
N PRO A 89 1.49 -2.33 3.77
CA PRO A 89 2.05 -3.05 2.63
C PRO A 89 2.67 -2.09 1.59
N ALA A 90 3.53 -2.62 0.72
CA ALA A 90 4.04 -1.89 -0.45
C ALA A 90 2.95 -1.73 -1.50
N SER A 91 2.23 -2.82 -1.73
CA SER A 91 1.20 -2.94 -2.75
C SER A 91 0.13 -3.94 -2.35
N PHE A 92 -0.96 -3.91 -3.07
CA PHE A 92 -2.02 -4.90 -3.01
C PHE A 92 -2.64 -5.14 -4.38
N HIS A 93 -3.27 -6.28 -4.56
CA HIS A 93 -4.14 -6.58 -5.69
C HIS A 93 -5.36 -7.36 -5.25
N VAL A 94 -6.37 -7.38 -6.09
CA VAL A 94 -7.62 -8.11 -5.85
C VAL A 94 -7.63 -9.37 -6.69
N VAL A 95 -7.84 -10.50 -6.03
CA VAL A 95 -8.03 -11.80 -6.69
C VAL A 95 -9.46 -12.27 -6.48
N ARG A 96 -9.95 -13.08 -7.40
CA ARG A 96 -11.24 -13.74 -7.24
C ARG A 96 -10.99 -15.26 -7.15
N GLU A 97 -11.30 -15.80 -5.97
CA GLU A 97 -11.17 -17.22 -5.66
C GLU A 97 -12.53 -17.73 -5.17
N ASP A 98 -12.99 -18.83 -5.72
CA ASP A 98 -14.28 -19.47 -5.36
C ASP A 98 -15.51 -18.53 -5.40
N GLY A 99 -15.47 -17.53 -6.30
CA GLY A 99 -16.53 -16.51 -6.42
C GLY A 99 -16.43 -15.35 -5.44
N GLU A 100 -15.50 -15.39 -4.49
CA GLU A 100 -15.24 -14.31 -3.53
C GLU A 100 -14.05 -13.46 -3.98
N GLU A 101 -14.15 -12.15 -3.74
CA GLU A 101 -13.04 -11.23 -3.93
C GLU A 101 -12.21 -11.15 -2.67
N LYS A 102 -10.88 -11.31 -2.82
CA LYS A 102 -9.90 -11.19 -1.74
C LYS A 102 -8.83 -10.19 -2.11
N VAL A 103 -8.38 -9.44 -1.12
CA VAL A 103 -7.23 -8.54 -1.28
C VAL A 103 -5.97 -9.26 -0.82
N VAL A 104 -5.00 -9.36 -1.72
CA VAL A 104 -3.68 -9.93 -1.45
C VAL A 104 -2.68 -8.80 -1.33
N THR A 105 -1.90 -8.79 -0.25
CA THR A 105 -0.93 -7.74 0.07
C THR A 105 0.49 -8.21 -0.14
N ASP A 106 1.36 -7.30 -0.58
CA ASP A 106 2.81 -7.49 -0.59
C ASP A 106 3.48 -6.51 0.37
N PHE A 107 4.26 -7.04 1.30
CA PHE A 107 5.03 -6.24 2.25
C PHE A 107 6.51 -6.12 1.83
N GLY A 108 6.79 -6.23 0.55
CA GLY A 108 8.11 -6.14 -0.04
C GLY A 108 8.77 -7.49 -0.29
N ASP A 109 8.07 -8.60 -0.10
CA ASP A 109 8.60 -9.95 -0.36
C ASP A 109 8.91 -10.18 -1.84
N ARG A 110 8.17 -9.51 -2.73
CA ARG A 110 8.33 -9.55 -4.20
C ARG A 110 9.13 -8.37 -4.75
N ALA A 111 9.50 -7.40 -3.91
CA ALA A 111 10.31 -6.27 -4.33
C ALA A 111 11.74 -6.71 -4.67
N ILE A 112 12.34 -6.02 -5.64
CA ILE A 112 13.77 -6.17 -5.93
C ILE A 112 14.53 -5.77 -4.65
N GLY A 113 15.29 -6.71 -4.07
CA GLY A 113 16.00 -6.49 -2.81
C GLY A 113 15.21 -6.87 -1.55
N ARG A 114 13.96 -7.28 -1.66
CA ARG A 114 13.09 -7.70 -0.52
C ARG A 114 13.07 -6.69 0.62
N VAL A 115 12.91 -5.43 0.27
CA VAL A 115 12.91 -4.31 1.23
C VAL A 115 11.49 -4.02 1.66
N THR A 116 11.26 -3.98 2.97
CA THR A 116 9.99 -3.53 3.54
C THR A 116 9.75 -2.05 3.20
N PRO A 117 8.57 -1.68 2.71
CA PRO A 117 8.26 -0.29 2.40
C PRO A 117 8.11 0.50 3.70
N VAL A 118 9.08 1.35 3.97
CA VAL A 118 9.06 2.20 5.18
C VAL A 118 8.29 3.51 4.96
N ASP A 119 8.03 3.88 3.72
CA ASP A 119 7.42 5.17 3.38
C ASP A 119 5.91 5.09 3.06
N SER A 120 5.36 3.91 2.81
CA SER A 120 3.94 3.74 2.46
C SER A 120 2.98 4.38 3.47
N ALA A 121 3.24 4.21 4.76
CA ALA A 121 2.40 4.76 5.81
C ALA A 121 2.49 6.30 5.88
N MET A 122 3.66 6.87 5.60
CA MET A 122 3.82 8.32 5.52
C MET A 122 3.03 8.90 4.35
N TRP A 123 3.08 8.26 3.18
CA TRP A 123 2.29 8.65 2.02
C TRP A 123 0.79 8.53 2.26
N TRP A 124 0.36 7.50 2.98
CA TRP A 124 -1.05 7.36 3.38
C TRP A 124 -1.50 8.53 4.26
N MET A 125 -0.71 8.94 5.26
CA MET A 125 -1.04 10.09 6.12
C MET A 125 -1.09 11.41 5.34
N ILE A 126 -0.14 11.62 4.41
CA ILE A 126 -0.13 12.78 3.53
C ILE A 126 -1.40 12.81 2.67
N LEU A 127 -1.79 11.67 2.12
CA LEU A 127 -3.00 11.55 1.30
C LEU A 127 -4.27 11.74 2.12
N LEU A 128 -4.34 11.21 3.35
CA LEU A 128 -5.45 11.47 4.28
C LEU A 128 -5.62 12.96 4.52
N ARG A 129 -4.52 13.67 4.81
CA ARG A 129 -4.56 15.12 4.98
C ARG A 129 -5.04 15.83 3.71
N ALA A 130 -4.53 15.45 2.54
CA ALA A 130 -4.96 16.04 1.27
C ALA A 130 -6.46 15.81 1.02
N TYR A 131 -6.95 14.59 1.30
CA TYR A 131 -8.36 14.26 1.21
C TYR A 131 -9.21 15.16 2.11
N VAL A 132 -8.89 15.24 3.39
CA VAL A 132 -9.66 16.05 4.36
C VAL A 132 -9.65 17.53 3.99
N VAL A 133 -8.49 18.08 3.62
CA VAL A 133 -8.40 19.49 3.20
C VAL A 133 -9.24 19.78 1.97
N THR A 134 -9.27 18.85 1.01
CA THR A 134 -10.00 19.03 -0.25
C THR A 134 -11.52 18.86 -0.08
N THR A 135 -11.93 17.92 0.76
CA THR A 135 -13.35 17.53 0.88
C THR A 135 -14.06 18.16 2.07
N GLY A 136 -13.32 18.60 3.10
CA GLY A 136 -13.87 19.02 4.38
C GLY A 136 -14.37 17.85 5.25
N ASP A 137 -14.13 16.59 4.89
CA ASP A 137 -14.60 15.40 5.60
C ASP A 137 -13.77 15.15 6.88
N GLN A 138 -13.92 16.04 7.85
CA GLN A 138 -13.29 15.91 9.16
C GLN A 138 -13.78 14.67 9.91
N ALA A 139 -15.08 14.33 9.74
CA ALA A 139 -15.67 13.18 10.40
C ALA A 139 -14.98 11.86 10.04
N PHE A 140 -14.47 11.73 8.81
CA PHE A 140 -13.67 10.58 8.42
C PHE A 140 -12.34 10.50 9.17
N ALA A 141 -11.63 11.63 9.27
CA ALA A 141 -10.34 11.66 9.97
C ALA A 141 -10.50 11.46 11.48
N GLU A 142 -11.60 11.92 12.07
CA GLU A 142 -11.90 11.83 13.50
C GLU A 142 -12.43 10.45 13.94
N ARG A 143 -12.68 9.54 13.02
CA ARG A 143 -13.07 8.17 13.34
C ARG A 143 -12.03 7.51 14.26
N GLU A 144 -12.52 6.79 15.25
CA GLU A 144 -11.67 6.13 16.25
C GLU A 144 -10.66 5.15 15.62
N ASP A 145 -11.11 4.39 14.61
CA ASP A 145 -10.25 3.45 13.88
C ASP A 145 -9.15 4.18 13.08
N VAL A 146 -9.45 5.30 12.45
CA VAL A 146 -8.49 6.14 11.72
C VAL A 146 -7.47 6.75 12.68
N GLN A 147 -7.93 7.32 13.79
CA GLN A 147 -7.04 7.88 14.81
C GLN A 147 -6.16 6.82 15.47
N GLY A 148 -6.73 5.68 15.80
CA GLY A 148 -5.97 4.53 16.32
C GLY A 148 -4.92 4.04 15.33
N TYR A 149 -5.22 4.06 14.04
CA TYR A 149 -4.26 3.67 13.02
C TYR A 149 -3.12 4.68 12.87
N ILE A 150 -3.44 5.98 12.88
CA ILE A 150 -2.41 7.05 12.91
C ILE A 150 -1.49 6.88 14.12
N ALA A 151 -2.07 6.63 15.30
CA ALA A 151 -1.29 6.42 16.52
C ALA A 151 -0.33 5.22 16.39
N ASN A 152 -0.78 4.11 15.78
CA ASN A 152 0.06 2.94 15.53
C ASN A 152 1.22 3.25 14.55
N ILE A 153 0.95 4.04 13.50
CA ILE A 153 1.99 4.49 12.58
C ILE A 153 3.01 5.33 13.32
N LEU A 154 2.58 6.34 14.07
CA LEU A 154 3.47 7.22 14.82
C LEU A 154 4.28 6.45 15.86
N ASP A 155 3.66 5.52 16.61
CA ASP A 155 4.35 4.66 17.54
C ASP A 155 5.45 3.83 16.86
N LEU A 156 5.15 3.28 15.68
CA LEU A 156 6.14 2.51 14.91
C LEU A 156 7.35 3.34 14.49
N TYR A 157 7.12 4.58 14.01
CA TYR A 157 8.19 5.41 13.46
C TYR A 157 8.93 6.25 14.50
N LEU A 158 8.32 6.52 15.65
CA LEU A 158 8.93 7.30 16.72
C LEU A 158 9.61 6.43 17.79
N ARG A 159 9.50 5.10 17.70
CA ARG A 159 10.24 4.23 18.61
C ARG A 159 11.73 4.49 18.49
N GLU A 160 12.34 4.79 19.64
CA GLU A 160 13.79 4.85 19.71
C GLU A 160 14.36 3.52 19.23
N ARG A 161 15.15 3.64 18.19
CA ARG A 161 16.02 2.65 17.58
C ARG A 161 16.05 1.29 18.27
N PHE A 162 15.45 0.29 17.65
CA PHE A 162 15.95 -1.10 17.58
C PHE A 162 16.41 -1.79 18.88
N GLU A 163 16.42 -1.14 20.02
CA GLU A 163 17.14 -1.62 21.21
C GLU A 163 16.32 -2.38 22.21
N SER A 164 14.99 -2.40 22.13
CA SER A 164 14.20 -2.97 23.22
C SER A 164 13.09 -3.92 22.81
N SER A 165 12.95 -4.19 21.55
CA SER A 165 12.03 -5.24 21.10
C SER A 165 12.82 -6.27 20.32
N PRO A 166 12.53 -7.57 20.47
CA PRO A 166 12.82 -8.49 19.41
C PRO A 166 12.00 -8.00 18.20
N THR A 167 12.51 -6.98 17.54
CA THR A 167 12.01 -6.54 16.27
C THR A 167 12.05 -7.78 15.42
N PRO A 168 10.93 -8.32 14.99
CA PRO A 168 10.97 -9.35 13.98
C PRO A 168 11.87 -8.77 12.92
N ALA A 169 12.93 -9.47 12.60
CA ALA A 169 13.91 -8.96 11.67
C ALA A 169 13.15 -8.51 10.43
N PHE A 170 13.03 -7.20 10.25
CA PHE A 170 12.45 -6.60 9.05
C PHE A 170 13.27 -6.97 7.83
N PHE A 171 14.45 -7.52 8.08
CA PHE A 171 15.33 -8.08 7.09
C PHE A 171 15.48 -9.57 7.43
N PRO A 172 14.98 -10.48 6.60
CA PRO A 172 15.49 -11.82 6.65
C PRO A 172 16.99 -11.68 6.48
N ALA A 173 17.76 -12.16 7.46
CA ALA A 173 19.19 -12.22 7.36
C ALA A 173 19.51 -12.74 5.96
N ALA A 174 20.20 -11.95 5.16
CA ALA A 174 20.67 -12.40 3.87
C ALA A 174 21.39 -13.72 4.18
N LYS A 175 20.82 -14.83 3.72
CA LYS A 175 21.56 -16.08 3.73
C LYS A 175 22.82 -15.75 2.96
N SER A 176 23.94 -15.73 3.63
CA SER A 176 25.24 -15.67 3.00
C SER A 176 25.31 -16.87 2.06
N GLY A 177 24.80 -16.65 0.85
CA GLY A 177 24.89 -17.61 -0.23
C GLY A 177 26.36 -17.71 -0.54
N ASP A 178 26.90 -18.85 -0.21
CA ASP A 178 28.20 -19.37 -0.52
C ASP A 178 28.60 -18.97 -1.96
N CYS A 179 29.28 -17.85 -2.08
CA CYS A 179 29.90 -17.44 -3.32
C CYS A 179 31.18 -18.26 -3.48
N ARG A 180 31.01 -19.56 -3.71
CA ARG A 180 32.14 -20.40 -4.16
C ARG A 180 32.52 -19.90 -5.53
N ARG A 181 33.53 -19.06 -5.55
CA ARG A 181 34.34 -18.79 -6.75
C ARG A 181 34.95 -20.10 -7.22
N SER A 182 34.34 -20.70 -8.20
CA SER A 182 35.07 -21.60 -9.11
C SER A 182 35.99 -20.72 -9.94
N ARG A 183 37.28 -20.77 -9.64
CA ARG A 183 38.31 -20.35 -10.57
C ARG A 183 38.87 -21.57 -11.31
N PRO A 184 39.26 -21.35 -12.57
CA PRO A 184 39.68 -22.38 -13.52
C PRO A 184 40.90 -23.17 -13.08
#